data_a97850122a781f8a7c6854433ba28beb
#
_entry.id   a97850122a781f8a7c6854433ba28beb
#
_cell.length_a   1.000
_cell.length_b   1.000
_cell.length_c   1.000
_cell.angle_alpha   90.00
_cell.angle_beta   90.00
_cell.angle_gamma   90.00
#
_symmetry.space_group_name_H-M   'P 1'
#
loop_
_entity.id
_entity.type
_entity.pdbx_description
1 polymer ?
#
loop_
_entity_poly.entity_id
_entity_poly.type
_entity_poly.pdbx_seq_one_letter_code
_entity_poly.pdbx_strand_id
1 'polypeptide(L)' 'MPIRQYVGTDSPFAAEDLERIGEAFSAALNKLGLNDRSDPVVEIVARRIIRAAMAGERDPIKLTQIGTEGRES' A
#
# COMPACT_ATOMS: atom_id res chain seq x y z
N MET A 1 6.51 -5.64 -9.48
CA MET A 1 5.49 -5.04 -8.62
C MET A 1 5.98 -3.74 -8.03
N PRO A 2 5.32 -2.63 -8.27
CA PRO A 2 5.82 -1.32 -7.84
C PRO A 2 6.00 -1.14 -6.35
N ILE A 3 5.19 -1.83 -5.53
CA ILE A 3 5.26 -1.66 -4.08
C ILE A 3 6.64 -2.04 -3.52
N ARG A 4 7.36 -2.91 -4.19
CA ARG A 4 8.69 -3.33 -3.74
C ARG A 4 9.71 -2.21 -3.74
N GLN A 5 9.47 -1.17 -4.52
CA GLN A 5 10.35 0.00 -4.55
C GLN A 5 10.34 0.75 -3.21
N TYR A 6 9.30 0.55 -2.42
CA TYR A 6 9.11 1.27 -1.16
C TYR A 6 9.55 0.47 0.05
N VAL A 7 9.74 -0.85 -0.09
CA VAL A 7 10.12 -1.70 1.05
C VAL A 7 11.59 -2.10 1.05
N GLY A 8 12.26 -2.06 -0.10
CA GLY A 8 13.67 -2.38 -0.19
C GLY A 8 13.96 -3.87 -0.09
N THR A 9 15.27 -4.22 -0.08
CA THR A 9 15.71 -5.62 -0.04
C THR A 9 15.78 -6.19 1.37
N ASP A 10 15.90 -5.33 2.39
CA ASP A 10 15.97 -5.75 3.80
C ASP A 10 14.59 -5.68 4.47
N SER A 11 13.57 -5.94 3.70
CA SER A 11 12.20 -5.88 4.18
C SER A 11 11.95 -6.93 5.27
N PRO A 12 11.26 -6.55 6.37
CA PRO A 12 10.86 -7.52 7.39
C PRO A 12 9.67 -8.39 6.95
N PHE A 13 9.18 -8.19 5.74
CA PHE A 13 8.00 -8.88 5.26
C PHE A 13 8.34 -10.16 4.53
N ALA A 14 7.57 -11.23 4.81
CA ALA A 14 7.63 -12.45 4.02
C ALA A 14 7.00 -12.20 2.63
N ALA A 15 7.24 -13.12 1.70
CA ALA A 15 6.70 -12.99 0.34
C ALA A 15 5.17 -12.86 0.36
N GLU A 16 4.49 -13.65 1.18
CA GLU A 16 3.04 -13.60 1.29
C GLU A 16 2.55 -12.27 1.87
N ASP A 17 3.33 -11.67 2.78
CA ASP A 17 3.00 -10.35 3.30
C ASP A 17 3.10 -9.30 2.20
N LEU A 18 4.12 -9.39 1.36
CA LEU A 18 4.28 -8.48 0.23
C LEU A 18 3.15 -8.62 -0.77
N GLU A 19 2.63 -9.83 -0.96
CA GLU A 19 1.46 -10.04 -1.81
C GLU A 19 0.24 -9.31 -1.26
N ARG A 20 0.00 -9.44 0.03
CA ARG A 20 -1.14 -8.76 0.68
C ARG A 20 -0.99 -7.25 0.61
N ILE A 21 0.22 -6.76 0.86
CA ILE A 21 0.52 -5.33 0.76
C ILE A 21 0.30 -4.84 -0.67
N GLY A 22 0.77 -5.62 -1.65
CA GLY A 22 0.59 -5.30 -3.06
C GLY A 22 -0.87 -5.26 -3.48
N GLU A 23 -1.67 -6.22 -3.00
CA GLU A 23 -3.12 -6.23 -3.26
C GLU A 23 -3.79 -5.00 -2.69
N ALA A 24 -3.45 -4.64 -1.45
CA ALA A 24 -4.00 -3.46 -0.80
C ALA A 24 -3.61 -2.19 -1.55
N PHE A 25 -2.37 -2.12 -1.99
CA PHE A 25 -1.88 -0.97 -2.76
C PHE A 25 -2.65 -0.81 -4.07
N SER A 26 -2.80 -1.91 -4.82
CA SER A 26 -3.54 -1.89 -6.08
C SER A 26 -5.00 -1.51 -5.86
N ALA A 27 -5.64 -2.09 -4.84
CA ALA A 27 -7.02 -1.79 -4.51
C ALA A 27 -7.20 -0.32 -4.11
N ALA A 28 -6.26 0.21 -3.34
CA ALA A 28 -6.31 1.62 -2.93
C ALA A 28 -6.19 2.55 -4.13
N LEU A 29 -5.29 2.26 -5.06
CA LEU A 29 -5.14 3.07 -6.26
C LEU A 29 -6.38 3.04 -7.12
N ASN A 30 -7.00 1.86 -7.28
CA ASN A 30 -8.25 1.73 -8.01
C ASN A 30 -9.37 2.52 -7.36
N LYS A 31 -9.46 2.45 -6.04
CA LYS A 31 -10.50 3.15 -5.29
C LYS A 31 -10.38 4.66 -5.42
N LEU A 32 -9.15 5.15 -5.49
CA LEU A 32 -8.88 6.58 -5.63
C LEU A 32 -8.87 7.05 -7.09
N GLY A 33 -8.96 6.12 -8.04
CA GLY A 33 -8.93 6.45 -9.46
C GLY A 33 -7.56 6.89 -9.95
N LEU A 34 -6.50 6.47 -9.28
CA LEU A 34 -5.14 6.85 -9.64
C LEU A 34 -4.58 5.90 -10.69
N ASN A 35 -4.42 6.41 -11.90
CA ASN A 35 -3.88 5.64 -13.02
C ASN A 35 -2.42 5.97 -13.30
N ASP A 36 -1.96 7.14 -12.87
CA ASP A 36 -0.60 7.60 -13.09
C ASP A 36 0.23 7.35 -11.85
N ARG A 37 1.20 6.45 -11.97
CA ARG A 37 2.05 6.08 -10.85
C ARG A 37 3.09 7.13 -10.49
N SER A 38 3.23 8.15 -11.30
CA SER A 38 4.08 9.28 -10.97
C SER A 38 3.39 10.32 -10.10
N ASP A 39 2.09 10.16 -9.85
CA ASP A 39 1.34 11.06 -8.99
C ASP A 39 1.88 10.97 -7.56
N PRO A 40 2.20 12.11 -6.92
CA PRO A 40 2.70 12.10 -5.53
C PRO A 40 1.79 11.38 -4.54
N VAL A 41 0.49 11.34 -4.80
CA VAL A 41 -0.47 10.65 -3.94
C VAL A 41 -0.18 9.15 -3.89
N VAL A 42 0.31 8.57 -4.99
CA VAL A 42 0.67 7.15 -5.03
C VAL A 42 1.71 6.83 -3.96
N GLU A 43 2.71 7.67 -3.83
CA GLU A 43 3.75 7.49 -2.81
C GLU A 43 3.18 7.59 -1.40
N ILE A 44 2.27 8.53 -1.17
CA ILE A 44 1.63 8.69 0.13
C ILE A 44 0.83 7.44 0.49
N VAL A 45 0.07 6.92 -0.46
CA VAL A 45 -0.72 5.70 -0.27
C VAL A 45 0.20 4.53 0.09
N ALA A 46 1.28 4.35 -0.66
CA ALA A 46 2.23 3.28 -0.42
C ALA A 46 2.83 3.36 0.98
N ARG A 47 3.24 4.55 1.40
CA ARG A 47 3.83 4.76 2.72
C ARG A 47 2.86 4.44 3.85
N ARG A 48 1.61 4.83 3.71
CA ARG A 48 0.58 4.55 4.70
C ARG A 48 0.36 3.06 4.87
N ILE A 49 0.27 2.34 3.76
CA ILE A 49 0.06 0.89 3.77
C ILE A 49 1.27 0.19 4.39
N ILE A 50 2.47 0.56 3.98
CA ILE A 50 3.69 -0.06 4.50
C ILE A 50 3.83 0.20 5.99
N ARG A 51 3.55 1.41 6.44
CA ARG A 51 3.64 1.76 7.85
C ARG A 51 2.66 0.93 8.69
N ALA A 52 1.44 0.76 8.20
CA ALA A 52 0.44 -0.07 8.88
C ALA A 52 0.89 -1.54 8.93
N ALA A 53 1.45 -2.03 7.83
CA ALA A 53 1.95 -3.40 7.78
C ALA A 53 3.13 -3.61 8.75
N MET A 54 3.98 -2.62 8.89
CA MET A 54 5.09 -2.68 9.86
C MET A 54 4.58 -2.69 11.30
N ALA A 55 3.42 -2.08 11.54
CA ALA A 55 2.78 -2.11 12.85
C ALA A 55 2.05 -3.43 13.13
N GLY A 56 2.01 -4.33 12.16
CA GLY A 56 1.43 -5.66 12.32
C GLY A 56 0.16 -5.92 11.54
N GLU A 57 -0.38 -4.93 10.83
CA GLU A 57 -1.60 -5.13 10.06
C GLU A 57 -1.31 -5.96 8.82
N ARG A 58 -2.12 -7.00 8.60
CA ARG A 58 -1.94 -7.91 7.47
C ARG A 58 -3.22 -8.12 6.66
N ASP A 59 -4.35 -7.57 7.12
CA ASP A 59 -5.63 -7.71 6.42
C ASP A 59 -5.62 -6.76 5.21
N PRO A 60 -5.70 -7.27 3.96
CA PRO A 60 -5.69 -6.42 2.78
C PRO A 60 -6.81 -5.39 2.77
N ILE A 61 -7.97 -5.73 3.31
CA ILE A 61 -9.11 -4.81 3.36
C ILE A 61 -8.78 -3.62 4.26
N LYS A 62 -8.23 -3.89 5.44
CA LYS A 62 -7.85 -2.82 6.37
C LYS A 62 -6.70 -1.98 5.83
N LEU A 63 -5.71 -2.63 5.20
CA LEU A 63 -4.61 -1.92 4.58
C LEU A 63 -5.10 -0.99 3.47
N THR A 64 -6.06 -1.45 2.69
CA THR A 64 -6.67 -0.63 1.64
C THR A 64 -7.35 0.60 2.26
N GLN A 65 -8.12 0.40 3.32
CA GLN A 65 -8.80 1.49 4.01
C GLN A 65 -7.79 2.50 4.56
N ILE A 66 -6.72 2.03 5.15
CA ILE A 66 -5.67 2.89 5.69
C ILE A 66 -5.01 3.70 4.56
N GLY A 67 -4.74 3.05 3.44
CA GLY A 67 -4.12 3.71 2.29
C GLY A 67 -5.00 4.79 1.68
N THR A 68 -6.32 4.63 1.74
CA THR A 68 -7.27 5.59 1.18
C THR A 68 -7.78 6.58 2.20
N GLU A 69 -7.40 6.43 3.46
CA GLU A 69 -7.85 7.29 4.54
C GLU A 69 -7.49 8.75 4.27
N GLY A 70 -8.45 9.64 4.49
CA GLY A 70 -8.25 11.06 4.22
C GLY A 70 -8.44 11.46 2.78
N ARG A 71 -8.61 10.48 1.86
CA ARG A 71 -8.84 10.74 0.45
C ARG A 71 -10.29 10.48 0.04
N GLU A 72 -10.99 9.69 0.82
CA GLU A 72 -12.40 9.46 0.61
C GLU A 72 -13.16 10.54 1.34
N SER A 73 -13.81 11.35 0.65
CA SER A 73 -14.62 12.40 1.30
C SER A 73 -15.96 12.50 0.65
#